data_757fd3aecb4cc9aee71bbba1fa2cab77
#
_entry.id   757fd3aecb4cc9aee71bbba1fa2cab77
#
_cell.length_a   1.000
_cell.length_b   1.000
_cell.length_c   1.000
_cell.angle_alpha   90.00
_cell.angle_beta   90.00
_cell.angle_gamma   90.00
#
_symmetry.space_group_name_H-M   'P 1'
#
loop_
_entity.id
_entity.type
_entity.pdbx_description
1 polymer ?
#
loop_
_entity_poly.entity_id
_entity_poly.type
_entity_poly.pdbx_seq_one_letter_code
_entity_poly.pdbx_strand_id
1 'polypeptide(L)'
;MTITEQKAAQRKAGIAARRALSDTQRTRSNAALCARIMALDCFKKAENILLYAAFGGEADLSALAVEAARQGKTLAYPVCGEGFSLTAAVPGPDGWEVGAYGIRTPILSRSEVLRPDQLDLVLVPCTAFDAVCRRVGMGKGYYDRYLPRCTRAVKLGVAFEAQRV
;
A
#
# COMPACT_ATOMS: atom_id res chain seq x y z
N MET A 1 -19.69 -22.40 -4.88
CA MET A 1 -19.20 -21.01 -4.70
C MET A 1 -18.16 -20.73 -5.76
N THR A 2 -18.39 -19.71 -6.58
CA THR A 2 -17.46 -19.28 -7.63
C THR A 2 -16.24 -18.59 -7.02
N ILE A 3 -15.14 -18.46 -7.78
CA ILE A 3 -13.94 -17.73 -7.35
C ILE A 3 -14.28 -16.26 -6.99
N THR A 4 -15.19 -15.65 -7.73
CA THR A 4 -15.65 -14.29 -7.48
C THR A 4 -16.36 -14.17 -6.14
N GLU A 5 -17.25 -15.10 -5.81
CA GLU A 5 -17.95 -15.16 -4.52
C GLU A 5 -16.98 -15.44 -3.36
N GLN A 6 -16.02 -16.33 -3.54
CA GLN A 6 -14.99 -16.59 -2.55
C GLN A 6 -14.15 -15.34 -2.27
N LYS A 7 -13.67 -14.65 -3.30
CA LYS A 7 -12.94 -13.38 -3.14
C LYS A 7 -13.79 -12.30 -2.46
N ALA A 8 -15.07 -12.22 -2.75
CA ALA A 8 -15.99 -11.28 -2.10
C ALA A 8 -16.15 -11.59 -0.62
N ALA A 9 -16.31 -12.86 -0.25
CA ALA A 9 -16.43 -13.31 1.12
C ALA A 9 -15.14 -13.04 1.92
N GLN A 10 -13.97 -13.38 1.36
CA GLN A 10 -12.67 -13.12 1.98
C GLN A 10 -12.41 -11.61 2.16
N ARG A 11 -12.77 -10.80 1.19
CA ARG A 11 -12.68 -9.34 1.28
C ARG A 11 -13.51 -8.80 2.43
N LYS A 12 -14.76 -9.23 2.52
CA LYS A 12 -15.67 -8.82 3.61
C LYS A 12 -15.12 -9.24 4.97
N ALA A 13 -14.66 -10.47 5.10
CA ALA A 13 -14.07 -11.00 6.34
C ALA A 13 -12.81 -10.23 6.75
N GLY A 14 -11.89 -10.00 5.83
CA GLY A 14 -10.64 -9.27 6.11
C GLY A 14 -10.86 -7.81 6.49
N ILE A 15 -11.82 -7.12 5.85
CA ILE A 15 -12.21 -5.76 6.23
C ILE A 15 -12.82 -5.74 7.64
N ALA A 16 -13.69 -6.69 7.95
CA ALA A 16 -14.28 -6.80 9.29
C ALA A 16 -13.21 -7.09 10.35
N ALA A 17 -12.31 -8.02 10.08
CA ALA A 17 -11.22 -8.38 10.99
C ALA A 17 -10.30 -7.20 11.32
N ARG A 18 -9.86 -6.43 10.31
CA ARG A 18 -9.01 -5.26 10.55
C ARG A 18 -9.74 -4.12 11.29
N ARG A 19 -11.05 -3.98 11.09
CA ARG A 19 -11.88 -2.99 11.80
C ARG A 19 -12.13 -3.37 13.25
N ALA A 20 -12.15 -4.65 13.56
CA ALA A 20 -12.34 -5.17 14.91
C ALA A 20 -11.12 -5.01 15.82
N LEU A 21 -9.95 -4.65 15.26
CA LEU A 21 -8.77 -4.38 16.08
C LEU A 21 -9.02 -3.15 16.97
N SER A 22 -8.71 -3.27 18.26
CA SER A 22 -8.71 -2.13 19.18
C SER A 22 -7.62 -1.12 18.80
N ASP A 23 -7.74 0.12 19.26
CA ASP A 23 -6.73 1.15 19.01
C ASP A 23 -5.34 0.74 19.50
N THR A 24 -5.28 0.10 20.67
CA THR A 24 -4.02 -0.43 21.23
C THR A 24 -3.42 -1.52 20.33
N GLN A 25 -4.23 -2.49 19.90
CA GLN A 25 -3.78 -3.55 18.99
C GLN A 25 -3.30 -2.96 17.65
N ARG A 26 -4.04 -2.01 17.10
CA ARG A 26 -3.71 -1.32 15.85
C ARG A 26 -2.39 -0.56 15.95
N THR A 27 -2.22 0.25 16.99
CA THR A 27 -0.99 1.02 17.23
C THR A 27 0.23 0.11 17.36
N ARG A 28 0.11 -0.97 18.16
CA ARG A 28 1.18 -1.95 18.33
C ARG A 28 1.52 -2.66 17.01
N SER A 29 0.50 -3.06 16.25
CA SER A 29 0.69 -3.77 14.97
C SER A 29 1.29 -2.86 13.91
N ASN A 30 0.89 -1.59 13.83
CA ASN A 30 1.48 -0.61 12.92
C ASN A 30 2.97 -0.40 13.23
N ALA A 31 3.33 -0.24 14.49
CA ALA A 31 4.72 -0.11 14.91
C ALA A 31 5.55 -1.36 14.56
N ALA A 32 5.01 -2.54 14.81
CA ALA A 32 5.68 -3.81 14.48
C ALA A 32 5.85 -4.00 12.98
N LEU A 33 4.84 -3.67 12.17
CA LEU A 33 4.92 -3.73 10.70
C LEU A 33 6.00 -2.78 10.16
N CYS A 34 6.00 -1.53 10.60
CA CYS A 34 7.02 -0.56 10.20
C CYS A 34 8.44 -1.05 10.57
N ALA A 35 8.64 -1.54 11.78
CA ALA A 35 9.93 -2.06 12.23
C ALA A 35 10.38 -3.27 11.40
N ARG A 36 9.48 -4.19 11.09
CA ARG A 36 9.76 -5.36 10.24
C ARG A 36 10.16 -4.96 8.84
N ILE A 37 9.43 -4.03 8.21
CA ILE A 37 9.74 -3.55 6.85
C ILE A 37 11.12 -2.88 6.84
N MET A 38 11.41 -2.01 7.80
CA MET A 38 12.70 -1.31 7.92
C MET A 38 13.88 -2.27 8.09
N ALA A 39 13.66 -3.44 8.68
CA ALA A 39 14.70 -4.47 8.86
C ALA A 39 15.00 -5.27 7.59
N LEU A 40 14.12 -5.25 6.59
CA LEU A 40 14.29 -6.02 5.35
C LEU A 40 15.37 -5.40 4.45
N ASP A 41 16.16 -6.24 3.82
CA ASP A 41 17.19 -5.82 2.86
C ASP A 41 16.60 -5.07 1.68
N CYS A 42 15.43 -5.46 1.20
CA CYS A 42 14.73 -4.77 0.11
C CYS A 42 14.38 -3.31 0.47
N PHE A 43 14.03 -3.03 1.73
CA PHE A 43 13.83 -1.65 2.20
C PHE A 43 15.16 -0.89 2.31
N LYS A 44 16.16 -1.51 2.91
CA LYS A 44 17.49 -0.87 3.11
C LYS A 44 18.11 -0.45 1.79
N LYS A 45 17.98 -1.27 0.74
CA LYS A 45 18.55 -1.04 -0.59
C LYS A 45 17.67 -0.16 -1.49
N ALA A 46 16.37 -0.05 -1.22
CA ALA A 46 15.46 0.71 -2.05
C ALA A 46 15.75 2.22 -1.98
N GLU A 47 15.79 2.86 -3.14
CA GLU A 47 15.84 4.31 -3.27
C GLU A 47 14.45 4.88 -3.58
N ASN A 48 13.72 4.26 -4.50
CA ASN A 48 12.37 4.66 -4.92
C ASN A 48 11.33 3.68 -4.39
N ILE A 49 10.47 4.15 -3.51
CA ILE A 49 9.46 3.34 -2.81
C ILE A 49 8.05 3.85 -3.16
N LEU A 50 7.18 2.96 -3.61
CA LEU A 50 5.75 3.24 -3.69
C LEU A 50 5.09 2.81 -2.38
N LEU A 51 4.60 3.79 -1.63
CA LEU A 51 3.77 3.64 -0.43
C LEU A 51 2.29 3.69 -0.79
N TYR A 52 1.45 3.68 0.20
CA TYR A 52 0.03 4.02 0.10
C TYR A 52 -0.38 4.90 1.30
N ALA A 53 -1.38 5.75 1.11
CA ALA A 53 -2.02 6.46 2.21
C ALA A 53 -3.10 5.55 2.81
N ALA A 54 -2.95 5.18 4.08
CA ALA A 54 -3.85 4.23 4.73
C ALA A 54 -5.30 4.74 4.76
N PHE A 55 -6.22 3.86 4.40
CA PHE A 55 -7.65 4.14 4.32
C PHE A 55 -8.46 2.96 4.87
N GLY A 56 -9.62 3.25 5.48
CA GLY A 56 -10.58 2.22 5.90
C GLY A 56 -10.00 1.18 6.86
N GLY A 57 -9.11 1.59 7.74
CA GLY A 57 -8.47 0.73 8.74
C GLY A 57 -7.28 -0.08 8.22
N GLU A 58 -6.72 0.25 7.06
CA GLU A 58 -5.45 -0.30 6.59
C GLU A 58 -4.30 -0.04 7.56
N ALA A 59 -3.26 -0.84 7.47
CA ALA A 59 -2.05 -0.62 8.25
C ALA A 59 -1.44 0.75 7.93
N ASP A 60 -1.19 1.54 8.95
CA ASP A 60 -0.61 2.88 8.82
C ASP A 60 0.91 2.80 8.78
N LEU A 61 1.47 3.25 7.66
CA LEU A 61 2.91 3.27 7.40
C LEU A 61 3.53 4.67 7.56
N SER A 62 2.87 5.60 8.22
CA SER A 62 3.38 6.99 8.39
C SER A 62 4.74 7.03 9.06
N ALA A 63 4.98 6.20 10.08
CA ALA A 63 6.27 6.10 10.75
C ALA A 63 7.38 5.60 9.80
N LEU A 64 7.05 4.64 8.93
CA LEU A 64 7.96 4.17 7.88
C LEU A 64 8.28 5.28 6.88
N ALA A 65 7.27 6.06 6.48
CA ALA A 65 7.44 7.18 5.55
C ALA A 65 8.40 8.24 6.12
N VAL A 66 8.24 8.59 7.40
CA VAL A 66 9.12 9.54 8.09
C VAL A 66 10.57 9.05 8.08
N GLU A 67 10.79 7.79 8.45
CA GLU A 67 12.14 7.22 8.50
C GLU A 67 12.75 7.08 7.10
N ALA A 68 11.98 6.65 6.10
CA ALA A 68 12.46 6.58 4.72
C ALA A 68 12.87 7.95 4.17
N ALA A 69 12.08 8.99 4.45
CA ALA A 69 12.41 10.37 4.08
C ALA A 69 13.69 10.86 4.78
N ARG A 70 13.85 10.54 6.08
CA ARG A 70 15.07 10.86 6.84
C ARG A 70 16.32 10.19 6.23
N GLN A 71 16.17 9.01 5.64
CA GLN A 71 17.24 8.31 4.93
C GLN A 71 17.47 8.81 3.50
N GLY A 72 16.74 9.83 3.05
CA GLY A 72 16.86 10.40 1.70
C GLY A 72 16.21 9.56 0.61
N LYS A 73 15.34 8.61 0.94
CA LYS A 73 14.62 7.80 -0.04
C LYS A 73 13.50 8.61 -0.70
N THR A 74 13.24 8.32 -1.96
CA THR A 74 12.13 8.92 -2.72
C THR A 74 10.84 8.15 -2.45
N LEU A 75 9.81 8.86 -1.98
CA LEU A 75 8.51 8.28 -1.64
C LEU A 75 7.45 8.70 -2.64
N ALA A 76 6.92 7.72 -3.38
CA ALA A 76 5.77 7.89 -4.25
C ALA A 76 4.52 7.34 -3.59
N TYR A 77 3.38 7.89 -3.98
CA TYR A 77 2.05 7.46 -3.54
C TYR A 77 1.14 7.24 -4.76
N PRO A 78 0.17 6.32 -4.69
CA PRO A 78 -0.68 6.00 -5.82
C PRO A 78 -1.69 7.10 -6.07
N VAL A 79 -1.82 7.48 -7.33
CA VAL A 79 -2.93 8.27 -7.85
C VAL A 79 -3.75 7.37 -8.76
N CYS A 80 -5.01 7.16 -8.39
CA CYS A 80 -5.96 6.36 -9.17
C CYS A 80 -6.60 7.21 -10.25
N GLY A 81 -6.57 6.74 -11.48
CA GLY A 81 -7.10 7.43 -12.65
C GLY A 81 -8.18 6.64 -13.38
N GLU A 82 -8.55 7.11 -14.55
CA GLU A 82 -9.51 6.46 -15.43
C GLU A 82 -9.02 5.08 -15.87
N GLY A 83 -9.98 4.19 -16.18
CA GLY A 83 -9.68 2.82 -16.62
C GLY A 83 -8.96 1.97 -15.55
N PHE A 84 -9.15 2.31 -14.27
CA PHE A 84 -8.45 1.67 -13.14
C PHE A 84 -6.92 1.74 -13.25
N SER A 85 -6.43 2.81 -13.83
CA SER A 85 -4.99 3.10 -13.92
C SER A 85 -4.46 3.59 -12.57
N LEU A 86 -3.18 3.32 -12.31
CA LEU A 86 -2.44 3.79 -11.15
C LEU A 86 -1.17 4.50 -11.62
N THR A 87 -0.92 5.66 -11.04
CA THR A 87 0.30 6.45 -11.27
C THR A 87 1.04 6.61 -9.94
N ALA A 88 2.33 6.34 -9.93
CA ALA A 88 3.19 6.59 -8.77
C ALA A 88 3.67 8.04 -8.81
N ALA A 89 3.22 8.85 -7.87
CA ALA A 89 3.53 10.27 -7.81
C ALA A 89 4.28 10.63 -6.52
N VAL A 90 5.36 11.38 -6.66
CA VAL A 90 6.15 11.96 -5.56
C VAL A 90 5.64 13.38 -5.35
N PRO A 91 4.82 13.65 -4.31
CA PRO A 91 4.22 14.97 -4.12
C PRO A 91 5.27 15.99 -3.70
N GLY A 92 5.19 17.18 -4.29
CA GLY A 92 5.94 18.35 -3.84
C GLY A 92 5.36 18.93 -2.53
N PRO A 93 5.91 20.06 -2.04
CA PRO A 93 5.52 20.66 -0.73
C PRO A 93 4.00 20.90 -0.60
N ASP A 94 3.34 21.38 -1.65
CA ASP A 94 1.89 21.63 -1.70
C ASP A 94 1.20 20.63 -2.65
N GLY A 95 1.72 19.41 -2.74
CA GLY A 95 1.33 18.42 -3.71
C GLY A 95 0.25 17.45 -3.25
N TRP A 96 -0.44 17.71 -2.15
CA TRP A 96 -1.47 16.84 -1.59
C TRP A 96 -2.87 17.44 -1.65
N GLU A 97 -3.86 16.59 -1.90
CA GLU A 97 -5.28 16.92 -1.76
C GLU A 97 -6.03 15.75 -1.09
N VAL A 98 -7.28 16.00 -0.72
CA VAL A 98 -8.20 14.93 -0.29
C VAL A 98 -8.99 14.48 -1.51
N GLY A 99 -8.73 13.27 -1.96
CA GLY A 99 -9.39 12.65 -3.11
C GLY A 99 -10.69 11.96 -2.75
N ALA A 100 -11.13 11.06 -3.65
CA ALA A 100 -12.30 10.22 -3.44
C ALA A 100 -12.19 9.43 -2.13
N TYR A 101 -13.33 9.21 -1.47
CA TYR A 101 -13.41 8.48 -0.18
C TYR A 101 -12.63 9.10 0.99
N GLY A 102 -12.26 10.39 0.91
CA GLY A 102 -11.46 11.04 1.94
C GLY A 102 -10.00 10.59 2.01
N ILE A 103 -9.49 9.93 0.99
CA ILE A 103 -8.11 9.44 0.91
C ILE A 103 -7.20 10.59 0.48
N ARG A 104 -6.10 10.81 1.22
CA ARG A 104 -5.06 11.73 0.78
C ARG A 104 -4.43 11.20 -0.50
N THR A 105 -4.37 12.05 -1.51
CA THR A 105 -3.81 11.71 -2.81
C THR A 105 -2.88 12.81 -3.32
N PRO A 106 -1.77 12.48 -3.99
CA PRO A 106 -0.94 13.48 -4.65
C PRO A 106 -1.69 14.21 -5.76
N ILE A 107 -1.43 15.50 -5.89
CA ILE A 107 -1.86 16.31 -7.03
C ILE A 107 -0.84 16.10 -8.14
N LEU A 108 -1.22 15.46 -9.25
CA LEU A 108 -0.29 15.10 -10.34
C LEU A 108 0.45 16.30 -10.91
N SER A 109 -0.23 17.44 -11.08
CA SER A 109 0.39 18.68 -11.60
C SER A 109 1.42 19.31 -10.66
N ARG A 110 1.50 18.84 -9.41
CA ARG A 110 2.42 19.30 -8.37
C ARG A 110 3.32 18.17 -7.85
N SER A 111 3.46 17.11 -8.65
CA SER A 111 4.20 15.91 -8.28
C SER A 111 5.14 15.50 -9.40
N GLU A 112 6.25 14.88 -9.03
CA GLU A 112 7.07 14.11 -9.94
C GLU A 112 6.43 12.73 -10.15
N VAL A 113 6.33 12.27 -11.39
CA VAL A 113 5.81 10.95 -11.72
C VAL A 113 6.96 9.98 -11.94
N LEU A 114 6.94 8.87 -11.18
CA LEU A 114 7.87 7.76 -11.40
C LEU A 114 7.24 6.72 -12.32
N ARG A 115 8.02 6.25 -13.30
CA ARG A 115 7.63 5.09 -14.10
C ARG A 115 7.69 3.82 -13.23
N PRO A 116 6.86 2.81 -13.55
CA PRO A 116 6.85 1.55 -12.80
C PRO A 116 8.22 0.86 -12.70
N ASP A 117 9.03 0.94 -13.75
CA ASP A 117 10.38 0.35 -13.82
C ASP A 117 11.45 1.11 -13.01
N GLN A 118 11.12 2.30 -12.49
CA GLN A 118 12.00 3.06 -11.60
C GLN A 118 11.82 2.70 -10.13
N LEU A 119 10.75 1.99 -9.78
CA LEU A 119 10.48 1.60 -8.40
C LEU A 119 11.35 0.42 -7.97
N ASP A 120 11.86 0.48 -6.75
CA ASP A 120 12.67 -0.58 -6.12
C ASP A 120 11.87 -1.40 -5.11
N LEU A 121 10.88 -0.79 -4.47
CA LEU A 121 9.98 -1.43 -3.51
C LEU A 121 8.56 -0.89 -3.68
N VAL A 122 7.59 -1.79 -3.73
CA VAL A 122 6.17 -1.45 -3.74
C VAL A 122 5.50 -2.08 -2.53
N LEU A 123 4.95 -1.25 -1.66
CA LEU A 123 4.15 -1.68 -0.51
C LEU A 123 2.67 -1.73 -0.92
N VAL A 124 2.12 -2.94 -0.93
CA VAL A 124 0.80 -3.22 -1.51
C VAL A 124 -0.22 -3.47 -0.40
N PRO A 125 -1.23 -2.61 -0.24
CA PRO A 125 -2.30 -2.88 0.70
C PRO A 125 -3.16 -4.05 0.21
N CYS A 126 -3.71 -4.82 1.15
CA CYS A 126 -4.66 -5.89 0.83
C CYS A 126 -5.75 -6.01 1.88
N THR A 127 -6.87 -6.63 1.51
CA THR A 127 -7.97 -6.90 2.43
C THR A 127 -7.87 -8.27 3.08
N ALA A 128 -7.30 -9.24 2.37
CA ALA A 128 -7.01 -10.58 2.88
C ALA A 128 -5.77 -11.14 2.18
N PHE A 129 -5.08 -12.07 2.82
CA PHE A 129 -3.94 -12.78 2.28
C PHE A 129 -3.86 -14.20 2.84
N ASP A 130 -3.11 -15.07 2.16
CA ASP A 130 -2.88 -16.44 2.60
C ASP A 130 -1.40 -16.77 2.84
N ALA A 131 -1.14 -18.00 3.31
CA ALA A 131 0.20 -18.46 3.64
C ALA A 131 1.16 -18.57 2.45
N VAL A 132 0.66 -18.55 1.21
CA VAL A 132 1.46 -18.59 -0.01
C VAL A 132 1.53 -17.23 -0.71
N CYS A 133 1.28 -16.16 0.04
CA CYS A 133 1.37 -14.77 -0.41
C CYS A 133 0.39 -14.38 -1.52
N ARG A 134 -0.73 -15.09 -1.67
CA ARG A 134 -1.83 -14.62 -2.52
C ARG A 134 -2.62 -13.58 -1.75
N ARG A 135 -3.03 -12.52 -2.44
CA ARG A 135 -3.76 -11.41 -1.82
C ARG A 135 -5.11 -11.17 -2.48
N VAL A 136 -6.04 -10.67 -1.70
CA VAL A 136 -7.29 -10.09 -2.16
C VAL A 136 -7.26 -8.58 -1.87
N GLY A 137 -7.47 -7.78 -2.91
CA GLY A 137 -7.61 -6.32 -2.79
C GLY A 137 -9.06 -5.87 -2.76
N MET A 138 -9.29 -4.56 -2.91
CA MET A 138 -10.63 -3.95 -2.88
C MET A 138 -11.52 -4.29 -4.09
N GLY A 139 -10.99 -4.95 -5.13
CA GLY A 139 -11.77 -5.46 -6.25
C GLY A 139 -11.76 -4.60 -7.52
N LYS A 140 -11.11 -3.45 -7.51
CA LYS A 140 -11.00 -2.57 -8.70
C LYS A 140 -9.82 -2.95 -9.62
N GLY A 141 -8.85 -3.71 -9.12
CA GLY A 141 -7.74 -4.23 -9.90
C GLY A 141 -6.63 -3.23 -10.23
N TYR A 142 -6.54 -2.11 -9.53
CA TYR A 142 -5.48 -1.11 -9.74
C TYR A 142 -4.09 -1.73 -9.65
N TYR A 143 -3.80 -2.45 -8.56
CA TYR A 143 -2.48 -3.08 -8.36
C TYR A 143 -2.28 -4.29 -9.27
N ASP A 144 -3.33 -5.05 -9.59
CA ASP A 144 -3.21 -6.21 -10.48
C ASP A 144 -2.78 -5.82 -11.90
N ARG A 145 -3.16 -4.60 -12.34
CA ARG A 145 -2.71 -4.02 -13.62
C ARG A 145 -1.35 -3.33 -13.51
N TYR A 146 -1.03 -2.75 -12.37
CA TYR A 146 0.17 -1.95 -12.18
C TYR A 146 1.42 -2.78 -11.87
N LEU A 147 1.31 -3.75 -10.95
CA LEU A 147 2.44 -4.52 -10.43
C LEU A 147 3.25 -5.27 -11.51
N PRO A 148 2.65 -5.84 -12.57
CA PRO A 148 3.44 -6.47 -13.65
C PRO A 148 4.38 -5.51 -14.37
N ARG A 149 4.10 -4.22 -14.35
CA ARG A 149 4.94 -3.17 -14.95
C ARG A 149 6.11 -2.77 -14.06
N CYS A 150 6.06 -3.08 -12.77
CA CYS A 150 7.13 -2.82 -11.80
C CYS A 150 8.18 -3.94 -11.88
N THR A 151 8.96 -3.97 -12.94
CA THR A 151 9.85 -5.09 -13.29
C THR A 151 11.04 -5.25 -12.36
N ARG A 152 11.50 -4.17 -11.73
CA ARG A 152 12.63 -4.15 -10.79
C ARG A 152 12.21 -4.32 -9.33
N ALA A 153 10.99 -3.86 -9.01
CA ALA A 153 10.57 -3.71 -7.63
C ALA A 153 10.31 -5.05 -6.94
N VAL A 154 10.71 -5.13 -5.68
CA VAL A 154 10.15 -6.10 -4.74
C VAL A 154 8.73 -5.65 -4.40
N LYS A 155 7.75 -6.56 -4.48
CA LYS A 155 6.35 -6.32 -4.14
C LYS A 155 6.09 -6.93 -2.78
N LEU A 156 5.78 -6.11 -1.78
CA LEU A 156 5.56 -6.52 -0.40
C LEU A 156 4.12 -6.25 0.00
N GLY A 157 3.32 -7.29 0.19
CA GLY A 157 1.96 -7.17 0.72
C GLY A 157 2.00 -6.75 2.18
N VAL A 158 1.13 -5.79 2.55
CA VAL A 158 1.03 -5.25 3.91
C VAL A 158 -0.38 -5.44 4.44
N ALA A 159 -0.49 -6.16 5.54
CA ALA A 159 -1.75 -6.42 6.22
C ALA A 159 -1.51 -6.81 7.69
N PHE A 160 -2.55 -6.71 8.50
CA PHE A 160 -2.53 -7.27 9.86
C PHE A 160 -2.72 -8.78 9.82
N GLU A 161 -2.14 -9.50 10.78
CA GLU A 161 -2.32 -10.96 10.89
C GLU A 161 -3.80 -11.37 10.94
N ALA A 162 -4.65 -10.55 11.54
CA ALA A 162 -6.10 -10.78 11.58
C ALA A 162 -6.77 -10.87 10.18
N GLN A 163 -6.10 -10.43 9.12
CA GLN A 163 -6.59 -10.49 7.73
C GLN A 163 -6.15 -11.76 6.98
N ARG A 164 -5.45 -12.66 7.66
CA ARG A 164 -5.03 -13.94 7.10
C ARG A 164 -6.22 -14.88 6.93
N VAL A 165 -6.29 -15.55 5.79
CA VAL A 165 -7.35 -16.53 5.42
C VAL A 165 -6.76 -17.91 5.15
#